data_093103cf76a974afb9c4976fe6418388
#
_entry.id   093103cf76a974afb9c4976fe6418388
#
_cell.length_a   1.000
_cell.length_b   1.000
_cell.length_c   1.000
_cell.angle_alpha   90.00
_cell.angle_beta   90.00
_cell.angle_gamma   90.00
#
_symmetry.space_group_name_H-M   'P 1'
#
loop_
_entity.id
_entity.type
_entity.pdbx_description
1 polymer ?
#
loop_
_entity_poly.entity_id
_entity_poly.type
_entity_poly.pdbx_seq_one_letter_code
_entity_poly.pdbx_strand_id
1 'polypeptide(L)'
;MDDYFAPDFSASPDDDDPTTVDFISPFQADSDNPVIIIKLPTTAPYEALAYLCMGGWNDCPEPAIQVAVSRYWYEKYGAVPAAISHDTVEYYVECPPQTDADAKAVAVELFYFSYGDAVYQGSETFEALANQVYSSRQWYVWWD
;
A
#
# COMPACT_ATOMS: atom_id res chain seq x y z
N MET A 1 17.66 19.80 8.80
CA MET A 1 17.40 19.52 7.36
C MET A 1 17.39 18.01 7.30
N ASP A 2 16.22 17.46 7.65
CA ASP A 2 16.07 16.03 7.84
C ASP A 2 16.01 15.38 6.44
N ASP A 3 16.93 14.43 6.21
CA ASP A 3 16.93 13.62 5.00
C ASP A 3 15.64 12.75 5.01
N TYR A 4 14.64 13.23 4.32
CA TYR A 4 13.42 12.48 4.07
C TYR A 4 13.78 11.29 3.16
N PHE A 5 13.80 10.12 3.76
CA PHE A 5 14.02 8.87 3.05
C PHE A 5 12.72 8.55 2.28
N ALA A 6 12.62 9.02 1.04
CA ALA A 6 11.62 8.46 0.14
C ALA A 6 11.99 6.98 -0.07
N PRO A 7 11.08 6.02 0.17
CA PRO A 7 11.38 4.62 -0.12
C PRO A 7 11.73 4.47 -1.60
N ASP A 8 12.92 3.96 -1.86
CA ASP A 8 13.37 3.64 -3.20
C ASP A 8 12.65 2.37 -3.67
N PHE A 9 11.57 2.55 -4.42
CA PHE A 9 10.82 1.47 -5.04
C PHE A 9 11.47 0.94 -6.32
N SER A 10 12.72 1.26 -6.62
CA SER A 10 13.45 0.62 -7.69
C SER A 10 13.70 -0.83 -7.31
N ALA A 11 12.77 -1.71 -7.68
CA ALA A 11 13.02 -3.14 -7.67
C ALA A 11 14.31 -3.38 -8.46
N SER A 12 15.28 -4.02 -7.81
CA SER A 12 16.48 -4.46 -8.51
C SER A 12 16.05 -5.41 -9.62
N PRO A 13 16.51 -5.24 -10.88
CA PRO A 13 16.07 -6.08 -12.00
C PRO A 13 16.51 -7.52 -11.93
N ASP A 14 17.16 -7.95 -10.86
CA ASP A 14 17.90 -9.22 -10.79
C ASP A 14 17.24 -10.34 -9.97
N ASP A 15 16.02 -10.16 -9.47
CA ASP A 15 15.26 -11.26 -8.87
C ASP A 15 14.02 -11.58 -9.70
N ASP A 16 14.22 -12.44 -10.68
CA ASP A 16 13.25 -12.85 -11.72
C ASP A 16 12.10 -13.76 -11.21
N ASP A 17 11.77 -13.77 -9.93
CA ASP A 17 10.56 -14.44 -9.46
C ASP A 17 9.41 -13.44 -9.31
N PRO A 18 8.48 -13.37 -10.28
CA PRO A 18 7.34 -12.46 -10.23
C PRO A 18 6.37 -12.77 -9.09
N THR A 19 6.64 -13.81 -8.31
CA THR A 19 5.85 -14.19 -7.13
C THR A 19 6.43 -13.64 -5.83
N THR A 20 7.66 -13.15 -5.84
CA THR A 20 8.29 -12.57 -4.65
C THR A 20 7.78 -11.14 -4.43
N VAL A 21 7.17 -10.91 -3.29
CA VAL A 21 6.70 -9.61 -2.85
C VAL A 21 7.43 -9.25 -1.56
N ASP A 22 8.21 -8.19 -1.61
CA ASP A 22 8.98 -7.70 -0.46
C ASP A 22 8.24 -6.55 0.21
N PHE A 23 7.54 -6.84 1.29
CA PHE A 23 6.88 -5.79 2.08
C PHE A 23 7.92 -4.99 2.87
N ILE A 24 7.85 -3.66 2.76
CA ILE A 24 8.81 -2.75 3.39
C ILE A 24 8.69 -2.79 4.92
N SER A 25 7.47 -2.73 5.44
CA SER A 25 7.24 -2.66 6.88
C SER A 25 7.83 -3.85 7.66
N PRO A 26 7.73 -5.12 7.19
CA PRO A 26 8.40 -6.24 7.85
C PRO A 26 9.92 -6.16 7.83
N PHE A 27 10.53 -5.56 6.81
CA PHE A 27 12.00 -5.41 6.74
C PHE A 27 12.55 -4.34 7.67
N GLN A 28 11.73 -3.39 8.07
CA GLN A 28 12.09 -2.37 9.05
C GLN A 28 11.93 -2.86 10.49
N ALA A 29 11.42 -4.07 10.69
CA ALA A 29 11.27 -4.66 11.99
C ALA A 29 12.63 -5.04 12.59
N ASP A 30 12.80 -4.73 13.85
CA ASP A 30 13.97 -5.09 14.67
C ASP A 30 13.55 -5.66 16.03
N SER A 31 14.49 -5.79 16.98
CA SER A 31 14.18 -6.29 18.32
C SER A 31 13.22 -5.41 19.10
N ASP A 32 13.17 -4.12 18.81
CA ASP A 32 12.34 -3.14 19.51
C ASP A 32 10.99 -2.96 18.80
N ASN A 33 10.95 -3.27 17.49
CA ASN A 33 9.76 -3.23 16.62
C ASN A 33 9.53 -4.59 15.93
N PRO A 34 9.05 -5.60 16.65
CA PRO A 34 8.89 -6.95 16.10
C PRO A 34 7.71 -7.04 15.14
N VAL A 35 7.82 -7.93 14.15
CA VAL A 35 6.68 -8.32 13.32
C VAL A 35 5.71 -9.19 14.14
N ILE A 36 4.42 -8.85 14.08
CA ILE A 36 3.35 -9.63 14.70
C ILE A 36 2.49 -10.25 13.59
N ILE A 37 2.33 -11.56 13.61
CA ILE A 37 1.40 -12.25 12.72
C ILE A 37 0.05 -12.38 13.41
N ILE A 38 -1.01 -11.84 12.78
CA ILE A 38 -2.36 -11.81 13.31
C ILE A 38 -3.28 -12.66 12.44
N LYS A 39 -4.04 -13.55 13.09
CA LYS A 39 -5.15 -14.26 12.46
C LYS A 39 -6.46 -13.60 12.84
N LEU A 40 -7.18 -13.07 11.84
CA LEU A 40 -8.46 -12.41 12.02
C LEU A 40 -9.63 -13.36 11.76
N PRO A 41 -10.75 -13.24 12.48
CA PRO A 41 -11.94 -14.09 12.33
C PRO A 41 -12.84 -13.58 11.19
N THR A 42 -12.27 -13.36 10.01
CA THR A 42 -12.98 -12.92 8.81
C THR A 42 -12.52 -13.71 7.58
N THR A 43 -13.38 -13.81 6.59
CA THR A 43 -13.06 -14.31 5.25
C THR A 43 -12.98 -13.18 4.22
N ALA A 44 -13.20 -11.94 4.65
CA ALA A 44 -13.12 -10.72 3.84
C ALA A 44 -11.83 -9.96 4.20
N PRO A 45 -10.74 -10.14 3.45
CA PRO A 45 -9.43 -9.62 3.85
C PRO A 45 -9.38 -8.09 3.97
N TYR A 46 -10.20 -7.38 3.21
CA TYR A 46 -10.32 -5.92 3.29
C TYR A 46 -10.88 -5.41 4.65
N GLU A 47 -11.46 -6.29 5.48
CA GLU A 47 -11.91 -5.92 6.83
C GLU A 47 -10.77 -5.84 7.85
N ALA A 48 -9.56 -6.27 7.51
CA ALA A 48 -8.41 -6.25 8.40
C ALA A 48 -8.17 -4.87 9.02
N LEU A 49 -8.35 -3.81 8.23
CA LEU A 49 -8.17 -2.42 8.67
C LEU A 49 -9.17 -2.02 9.77
N ALA A 50 -10.40 -2.52 9.73
CA ALA A 50 -11.38 -2.29 10.78
C ALA A 50 -11.04 -3.07 12.06
N TYR A 51 -10.61 -4.33 11.95
CA TYR A 51 -10.17 -5.12 13.11
C TYR A 51 -8.99 -4.50 13.84
N LEU A 52 -8.09 -3.85 13.10
CA LEU A 52 -6.91 -3.18 13.66
C LEU A 52 -7.17 -1.70 13.99
N CYS A 53 -8.38 -1.21 13.76
CA CYS A 53 -8.76 0.20 13.98
C CYS A 53 -7.82 1.18 13.26
N MET A 54 -7.36 0.84 12.06
CA MET A 54 -6.47 1.69 11.26
C MET A 54 -7.19 2.94 10.80
N GLY A 55 -6.57 4.11 10.97
CA GLY A 55 -7.06 5.40 10.49
C GLY A 55 -7.79 6.25 11.53
N GLY A 56 -8.36 7.36 11.07
CA GLY A 56 -9.07 8.32 11.93
C GLY A 56 -8.14 9.29 12.68
N TRP A 57 -6.94 9.54 12.17
CA TRP A 57 -5.98 10.50 12.72
C TRP A 57 -5.29 11.24 11.56
N ASN A 58 -4.91 12.50 11.75
CA ASN A 58 -4.41 13.39 10.69
C ASN A 58 -5.25 13.26 9.42
N ASP A 59 -4.63 13.05 8.28
CA ASP A 59 -5.27 12.87 6.98
C ASP A 59 -5.57 11.39 6.66
N CYS A 60 -5.26 10.45 7.57
CA CYS A 60 -5.58 9.04 7.42
C CYS A 60 -7.09 8.81 7.57
N PRO A 61 -7.76 8.25 6.55
CA PRO A 61 -9.21 8.09 6.56
C PRO A 61 -9.71 7.22 7.72
N GLU A 62 -10.93 7.47 8.15
CA GLU A 62 -11.63 6.64 9.15
C GLU A 62 -11.68 5.16 8.72
N PRO A 63 -11.68 4.20 9.67
CA PRO A 63 -11.67 2.76 9.36
C PRO A 63 -12.77 2.33 8.37
N ALA A 64 -13.93 2.96 8.40
CA ALA A 64 -15.01 2.65 7.46
C ALA A 64 -14.65 3.00 6.00
N ILE A 65 -13.94 4.10 5.78
CA ILE A 65 -13.44 4.52 4.45
C ILE A 65 -12.31 3.59 4.03
N GLN A 66 -11.40 3.27 4.94
CA GLN A 66 -10.31 2.32 4.71
C GLN A 66 -10.85 0.99 4.18
N VAL A 67 -11.86 0.42 4.85
CA VAL A 67 -12.51 -0.84 4.43
C VAL A 67 -13.20 -0.70 3.08
N ALA A 68 -13.89 0.42 2.83
CA ALA A 68 -14.61 0.63 1.58
C ALA A 68 -13.65 0.70 0.38
N VAL A 69 -12.55 1.44 0.51
CA VAL A 69 -11.51 1.53 -0.54
C VAL A 69 -10.82 0.18 -0.74
N SER A 70 -10.42 -0.48 0.35
CA SER A 70 -9.78 -1.80 0.29
C SER A 70 -10.70 -2.85 -0.33
N ARG A 71 -12.01 -2.80 -0.05
CA ARG A 71 -12.99 -3.67 -0.69
C ARG A 71 -13.08 -3.42 -2.20
N TYR A 72 -13.12 -2.17 -2.62
CA TYR A 72 -13.14 -1.82 -4.04
C TYR A 72 -11.89 -2.33 -4.76
N TRP A 73 -10.71 -2.15 -4.18
CA TRP A 73 -9.46 -2.67 -4.75
C TRP A 73 -9.38 -4.20 -4.71
N TYR A 74 -9.95 -4.84 -3.68
CA TYR A 74 -10.06 -6.29 -3.64
C TYR A 74 -10.94 -6.82 -4.77
N GLU A 75 -12.13 -6.23 -4.98
CA GLU A 75 -13.06 -6.64 -6.03
C GLU A 75 -12.49 -6.40 -7.44
N LYS A 76 -11.66 -5.37 -7.62
CA LYS A 76 -11.13 -4.97 -8.93
C LYS A 76 -9.77 -5.59 -9.26
N TYR A 77 -8.90 -5.70 -8.27
CA TYR A 77 -7.49 -6.08 -8.46
C TYR A 77 -7.05 -7.26 -7.61
N GLY A 78 -7.91 -7.82 -6.78
CA GLY A 78 -7.54 -8.83 -5.79
C GLY A 78 -6.58 -8.28 -4.73
N ALA A 79 -6.60 -6.96 -4.48
CA ALA A 79 -5.70 -6.33 -3.52
C ALA A 79 -6.15 -6.62 -2.08
N VAL A 80 -5.23 -7.13 -1.25
CA VAL A 80 -5.48 -7.44 0.15
C VAL A 80 -4.47 -6.72 1.04
N PRO A 81 -4.89 -6.09 2.15
CA PRO A 81 -3.96 -5.58 3.16
C PRO A 81 -3.10 -6.72 3.69
N ALA A 82 -1.79 -6.62 3.57
CA ALA A 82 -0.85 -7.68 3.90
C ALA A 82 0.09 -7.29 5.05
N ALA A 83 0.59 -6.06 5.06
CA ALA A 83 1.34 -5.51 6.17
C ALA A 83 0.73 -4.17 6.59
N ILE A 84 0.63 -3.95 7.90
CA ILE A 84 -0.03 -2.77 8.46
C ILE A 84 0.83 -2.29 9.63
N SER A 85 1.21 -1.03 9.61
CA SER A 85 1.85 -0.34 10.72
C SER A 85 0.93 0.72 11.31
N HIS A 86 1.49 1.63 12.13
CA HIS A 86 0.75 2.76 12.68
C HIS A 86 0.18 3.68 11.58
N ASP A 87 0.93 3.92 10.53
CA ASP A 87 0.71 4.93 9.51
C ASP A 87 0.76 4.40 8.06
N THR A 88 1.00 3.10 7.90
CA THR A 88 1.26 2.49 6.60
C THR A 88 0.37 1.28 6.40
N VAL A 89 -0.12 1.11 5.17
CA VAL A 89 -0.74 -0.14 4.69
C VAL A 89 -0.04 -0.58 3.42
N GLU A 90 0.45 -1.80 3.41
CA GLU A 90 0.96 -2.45 2.21
C GLU A 90 -0.02 -3.52 1.74
N TYR A 91 -0.35 -3.47 0.45
CA TYR A 91 -1.28 -4.41 -0.18
C TYR A 91 -0.52 -5.41 -1.03
N TYR A 92 -0.88 -6.69 -0.92
CA TYR A 92 -0.62 -7.66 -1.96
C TYR A 92 -1.70 -7.56 -3.03
N VAL A 93 -1.30 -7.52 -4.31
CA VAL A 93 -2.20 -7.33 -5.46
C VAL A 93 -2.11 -8.52 -6.39
N GLU A 94 -3.18 -9.30 -6.49
CA GLU A 94 -3.20 -10.52 -7.31
C GLU A 94 -3.21 -10.19 -8.82
N CYS A 95 -4.00 -9.20 -9.20
CA CYS A 95 -4.21 -8.78 -10.59
C CYS A 95 -3.83 -7.30 -10.78
N PRO A 96 -2.54 -6.93 -10.77
CA PRO A 96 -2.11 -5.54 -10.89
C PRO A 96 -2.46 -4.96 -12.27
N PRO A 97 -2.52 -3.62 -12.40
CA PRO A 97 -2.77 -2.94 -13.68
C PRO A 97 -1.78 -3.38 -14.75
N GLN A 98 -2.27 -3.74 -15.93
CA GLN A 98 -1.47 -4.18 -17.08
C GLN A 98 -1.49 -3.18 -18.24
N THR A 99 -2.20 -2.06 -18.09
CA THR A 99 -2.24 -0.98 -19.07
C THR A 99 -1.89 0.35 -18.42
N ASP A 100 -1.30 1.24 -19.19
CA ASP A 100 -1.00 2.61 -18.80
C ASP A 100 -2.22 3.35 -18.25
N ALA A 101 -3.38 3.13 -18.87
CA ALA A 101 -4.62 3.78 -18.47
C ALA A 101 -5.08 3.31 -17.08
N ASP A 102 -5.01 1.99 -16.82
CA ASP A 102 -5.37 1.44 -15.51
C ASP A 102 -4.37 1.85 -14.43
N ALA A 103 -3.07 1.86 -14.74
CA ALA A 103 -2.04 2.30 -13.81
C ALA A 103 -2.22 3.79 -13.41
N LYS A 104 -2.52 4.64 -14.38
CA LYS A 104 -2.85 6.05 -14.13
C LYS A 104 -4.12 6.21 -13.29
N ALA A 105 -5.14 5.38 -13.51
CA ALA A 105 -6.34 5.39 -12.69
C ALA A 105 -6.02 5.01 -11.23
N VAL A 106 -5.24 3.95 -11.01
CA VAL A 106 -4.79 3.53 -9.67
C VAL A 106 -3.94 4.62 -9.01
N ALA A 107 -3.04 5.27 -9.75
CA ALA A 107 -2.23 6.36 -9.20
C ALA A 107 -3.10 7.51 -8.67
N VAL A 108 -4.18 7.85 -9.39
CA VAL A 108 -5.15 8.86 -8.94
C VAL A 108 -5.93 8.38 -7.71
N GLU A 109 -6.34 7.12 -7.68
CA GLU A 109 -7.02 6.52 -6.53
C GLU A 109 -6.12 6.55 -5.28
N LEU A 110 -4.85 6.15 -5.40
CA LEU A 110 -3.86 6.20 -4.32
C LEU A 110 -3.60 7.62 -3.83
N PHE A 111 -3.47 8.58 -4.75
CA PHE A 111 -3.30 10.00 -4.40
C PHE A 111 -4.42 10.50 -3.51
N TYR A 112 -5.67 10.26 -3.90
CA TYR A 112 -6.81 10.71 -3.08
C TYR A 112 -6.93 9.92 -1.77
N PHE A 113 -6.62 8.65 -1.78
CA PHE A 113 -6.67 7.82 -0.58
C PHE A 113 -5.59 8.17 0.44
N SER A 114 -4.39 8.52 -0.02
CA SER A 114 -3.28 8.99 0.83
C SER A 114 -3.32 10.49 1.15
N TYR A 115 -4.40 11.18 0.77
CA TYR A 115 -4.53 12.63 0.90
C TYR A 115 -3.42 13.44 0.20
N GLY A 116 -2.78 12.83 -0.79
CA GLY A 116 -1.72 13.44 -1.58
C GLY A 116 -0.31 12.92 -1.28
N ASP A 117 -0.10 12.30 -0.14
CA ASP A 117 1.24 11.87 0.32
C ASP A 117 1.93 10.92 -0.66
N ALA A 118 1.17 10.03 -1.30
CA ALA A 118 1.70 9.14 -2.34
C ALA A 118 2.43 9.87 -3.47
N VAL A 119 2.07 11.13 -3.76
CA VAL A 119 2.73 11.96 -4.76
C VAL A 119 3.63 12.99 -4.11
N TYR A 120 3.11 13.81 -3.19
CA TYR A 120 3.85 14.97 -2.67
C TYR A 120 5.06 14.59 -1.83
N GLN A 121 5.00 13.46 -1.14
CA GLN A 121 6.08 12.96 -0.28
C GLN A 121 6.66 11.62 -0.76
N GLY A 122 6.05 11.00 -1.78
CA GLY A 122 6.45 9.72 -2.33
C GLY A 122 7.05 9.82 -3.73
N SER A 123 6.21 9.61 -4.74
CA SER A 123 6.65 9.47 -6.14
C SER A 123 7.00 10.80 -6.85
N GLU A 124 6.74 11.95 -6.23
CA GLU A 124 6.89 13.30 -6.77
C GLU A 124 5.93 13.64 -7.94
N THR A 125 5.54 12.66 -8.75
CA THR A 125 4.63 12.86 -9.88
C THR A 125 3.61 11.73 -10.03
N PHE A 126 2.45 12.03 -10.60
CA PHE A 126 1.45 11.02 -10.94
C PHE A 126 1.98 9.97 -11.94
N GLU A 127 2.86 10.36 -12.84
CA GLU A 127 3.44 9.44 -13.82
C GLU A 127 4.40 8.45 -13.14
N ALA A 128 5.21 8.92 -12.21
CA ALA A 128 6.08 8.05 -11.42
C ALA A 128 5.25 7.08 -10.56
N LEU A 129 4.19 7.55 -9.90
CA LEU A 129 3.28 6.70 -9.14
C LEU A 129 2.59 5.66 -10.03
N ALA A 130 2.14 6.05 -11.24
CA ALA A 130 1.56 5.12 -12.20
C ALA A 130 2.57 4.04 -12.63
N ASN A 131 3.83 4.41 -12.84
CA ASN A 131 4.89 3.46 -13.17
C ASN A 131 5.18 2.50 -12.00
N GLN A 132 5.12 2.97 -10.75
CA GLN A 132 5.31 2.13 -9.55
C GLN A 132 4.22 1.07 -9.42
N VAL A 133 2.97 1.37 -9.76
CA VAL A 133 1.85 0.41 -9.65
C VAL A 133 1.65 -0.44 -10.89
N TYR A 134 2.23 -0.06 -12.02
CA TYR A 134 2.15 -0.82 -13.27
C TYR A 134 2.78 -2.21 -13.10
N SER A 135 2.01 -3.26 -13.31
CA SER A 135 2.39 -4.66 -13.11
C SER A 135 2.90 -5.02 -11.70
N SER A 136 2.84 -4.09 -10.74
CA SER A 136 3.32 -4.31 -9.38
C SER A 136 2.30 -5.08 -8.55
N ARG A 137 2.75 -6.16 -7.92
CA ARG A 137 1.97 -6.94 -6.95
C ARG A 137 2.01 -6.38 -5.54
N GLN A 138 2.68 -5.25 -5.34
CA GLN A 138 2.76 -4.57 -4.06
C GLN A 138 2.37 -3.11 -4.25
N TRP A 139 1.37 -2.66 -3.46
CA TRP A 139 1.06 -1.25 -3.34
C TRP A 139 1.33 -0.79 -1.91
N TYR A 140 1.89 0.37 -1.79
CA TYR A 140 2.24 1.00 -0.53
C TYR A 140 1.44 2.29 -0.36
N VAL A 141 0.83 2.45 0.81
CA VAL A 141 0.11 3.66 1.18
C VAL A 141 0.56 4.11 2.56
N TRP A 142 0.84 5.38 2.68
CA TRP A 142 1.32 6.00 3.91
C TRP A 142 0.62 7.35 4.12
N TRP A 143 0.48 7.75 5.38
CA TRP A 143 -0.13 9.00 5.81
C TRP A 143 0.74 9.66 6.87
N ASP A 144 1.02 10.99 6.73
CA ASP A 144 1.77 11.81 7.70
C ASP A 144 0.84 12.43 8.75
#